data_2e037ee2d8f0a0e60db981e6883bf528
#
_entry.id   2e037ee2d8f0a0e60db981e6883bf528
#
_cell.length_a   1.000
_cell.length_b   1.000
_cell.length_c   1.000
_cell.angle_alpha   90.00
_cell.angle_beta   90.00
_cell.angle_gamma   90.00
#
_symmetry.space_group_name_H-M   'P 1'
#
loop_
_entity.id
_entity.type
_entity.pdbx_description
1 polymer ?
#
loop_
_entity_poly.entity_id
_entity_poly.type
_entity_poly.pdbx_seq_one_letter_code
_entity_poly.pdbx_strand_id
1 'polypeptide(L)'
;MEDWLQFPEPAPAIRHYVTAQSAGAVRNWLFLVAGLVFLMVIVGGATRLTESGLSIVEWKPITGVIPPLSDKDWAQAFEDYQQIPQYKELFPQMDLSGFKYIYAWEWGHRLLARLIGLVFFIPLVLFWLKNLLPPGVKPKLLLILALGALQGGVGWWMVSSGLVHRTEVAQERLAIHLIIAALIFASCIWVAGGLGSVQPIIIHEHKSRLRLESILLMVFTCLQIFLGGLVAGLRAGLVNNSWPLIDGVFIPSSATLWALDPWWINLLNNPLTVQFIHRMTAYVLFLIALTHLIDSFLNTEGKLKRGAIIVFLHIIVQIILGIATLILVEPPFNGAPHILLALGHQAVAMAVLAVVTLQTRRLLSS
;
A
#
# COMPACT_ATOMS: atom_id res chain seq x y z
N MET A 1 41.05 -22.84 33.67
CA MET A 1 41.40 -23.30 32.30
C MET A 1 40.33 -22.80 31.31
N GLU A 2 40.04 -21.48 31.32
CA GLU A 2 38.97 -20.87 30.47
C GLU A 2 39.34 -19.51 29.86
N ASP A 3 40.67 -19.21 29.76
CA ASP A 3 41.10 -17.87 29.32
C ASP A 3 41.60 -17.78 27.86
N TRP A 4 41.32 -18.76 27.01
CA TRP A 4 41.93 -18.84 25.66
C TRP A 4 41.03 -18.40 24.50
N LEU A 5 39.84 -17.80 24.74
CA LEU A 5 38.93 -17.36 23.69
C LEU A 5 38.47 -15.88 23.79
N GLN A 6 39.22 -15.05 24.50
CA GLN A 6 38.98 -13.60 24.42
C GLN A 6 39.73 -13.05 23.19
N PHE A 7 39.03 -13.01 22.04
CA PHE A 7 39.52 -12.18 20.93
C PHE A 7 39.52 -10.72 21.41
N PRO A 8 40.61 -9.95 21.19
CA PRO A 8 40.66 -8.55 21.58
C PRO A 8 39.53 -7.82 20.89
N GLU A 9 38.81 -6.98 21.66
CA GLU A 9 37.76 -6.13 21.08
C GLU A 9 38.35 -5.25 19.98
N PRO A 10 37.70 -5.14 18.81
CA PRO A 10 38.21 -4.33 17.72
C PRO A 10 38.33 -2.87 18.15
N ALA A 11 39.37 -2.19 17.68
CA ALA A 11 39.59 -0.77 17.99
C ALA A 11 38.37 0.11 17.68
N PRO A 12 38.13 1.21 18.43
CA PRO A 12 36.94 2.05 18.26
C PRO A 12 36.67 2.52 16.82
N ALA A 13 37.72 2.82 16.06
CA ALA A 13 37.61 3.20 14.64
C ALA A 13 37.06 2.07 13.76
N ILE A 14 37.46 0.81 14.03
CA ILE A 14 36.96 -0.37 13.30
C ILE A 14 35.50 -0.64 13.68
N ARG A 15 35.11 -0.49 14.95
CA ARG A 15 33.70 -0.58 15.35
C ARG A 15 32.83 0.46 14.65
N HIS A 16 33.28 1.72 14.54
CA HIS A 16 32.54 2.77 13.84
C HIS A 16 32.40 2.49 12.34
N TYR A 17 33.44 1.97 11.69
CA TYR A 17 33.41 1.62 10.27
C TYR A 17 32.46 0.44 9.99
N VAL A 18 32.53 -0.63 10.76
CA VAL A 18 31.65 -1.81 10.63
C VAL A 18 30.20 -1.43 10.87
N THR A 19 29.89 -0.60 11.87
CA THR A 19 28.51 -0.15 12.15
C THR A 19 27.96 0.75 11.04
N ALA A 20 28.79 1.61 10.43
CA ALA A 20 28.38 2.46 9.31
C ALA A 20 28.09 1.63 8.05
N GLN A 21 28.94 0.65 7.75
CA GLN A 21 28.76 -0.25 6.61
C GLN A 21 27.53 -1.14 6.77
N SER A 22 27.31 -1.69 7.97
CA SER A 22 26.14 -2.52 8.26
C SER A 22 24.85 -1.70 8.21
N ALA A 23 24.84 -0.46 8.69
CA ALA A 23 23.70 0.45 8.56
C ALA A 23 23.34 0.72 7.10
N GLY A 24 24.36 0.89 6.22
CA GLY A 24 24.16 1.03 4.78
C GLY A 24 23.54 -0.21 4.14
N ALA A 25 23.99 -1.41 4.51
CA ALA A 25 23.46 -2.66 4.01
C ALA A 25 21.99 -2.88 4.46
N VAL A 26 21.67 -2.65 5.74
CA VAL A 26 20.32 -2.74 6.27
C VAL A 26 19.40 -1.72 5.61
N ARG A 27 19.87 -0.49 5.39
CA ARG A 27 19.13 0.57 4.68
C ARG A 27 18.77 0.14 3.26
N ASN A 28 19.74 -0.34 2.49
CA ASN A 28 19.52 -0.74 1.09
C ASN A 28 18.59 -1.93 0.99
N TRP A 29 18.72 -2.91 1.87
CA TRP A 29 17.80 -4.03 1.98
C TRP A 29 16.37 -3.58 2.27
N LEU A 30 16.15 -2.65 3.20
CA LEU A 30 14.81 -2.13 3.50
C LEU A 30 14.21 -1.34 2.34
N PHE A 31 15.01 -0.60 1.57
CA PHE A 31 14.54 0.04 0.34
C PHE A 31 14.19 -0.99 -0.74
N LEU A 32 14.95 -2.08 -0.87
CA LEU A 32 14.59 -3.19 -1.75
C LEU A 32 13.24 -3.79 -1.35
N VAL A 33 13.04 -4.09 -0.07
CA VAL A 33 11.76 -4.61 0.44
C VAL A 33 10.62 -3.62 0.18
N ALA A 34 10.83 -2.32 0.42
CA ALA A 34 9.84 -1.29 0.10
C ALA A 34 9.50 -1.28 -1.40
N GLY A 35 10.50 -1.37 -2.28
CA GLY A 35 10.29 -1.48 -3.73
C GLY A 35 9.48 -2.71 -4.13
N LEU A 36 9.73 -3.85 -3.49
CA LEU A 36 8.95 -5.07 -3.72
C LEU A 36 7.51 -4.96 -3.18
N VAL A 37 7.29 -4.31 -2.04
CA VAL A 37 5.94 -4.03 -1.52
C VAL A 37 5.20 -3.04 -2.43
N PHE A 38 5.88 -2.03 -2.97
CA PHE A 38 5.33 -1.13 -3.99
C PHE A 38 4.85 -1.91 -5.22
N LEU A 39 5.70 -2.79 -5.76
CA LEU A 39 5.35 -3.66 -6.89
C LEU A 39 4.16 -4.58 -6.54
N MET A 40 4.16 -5.14 -5.32
CA MET A 40 3.07 -5.99 -4.82
C MET A 40 1.73 -5.25 -4.84
N VAL A 41 1.69 -3.98 -4.41
CA VAL A 41 0.47 -3.17 -4.43
C VAL A 41 -0.03 -2.97 -5.86
N ILE A 42 0.86 -2.75 -6.83
CA ILE A 42 0.49 -2.63 -8.25
C ILE A 42 -0.06 -3.96 -8.79
N VAL A 43 0.64 -5.08 -8.53
CA VAL A 43 0.19 -6.42 -8.95
C VAL A 43 -1.16 -6.78 -8.31
N GLY A 44 -1.36 -6.45 -7.02
CA GLY A 44 -2.63 -6.65 -6.35
C GLY A 44 -3.78 -5.82 -6.96
N GLY A 45 -3.49 -4.57 -7.34
CA GLY A 45 -4.44 -3.73 -8.09
C GLY A 45 -4.78 -4.33 -9.45
N ALA A 46 -3.79 -4.83 -10.19
CA ALA A 46 -4.00 -5.51 -11.47
C ALA A 46 -4.84 -6.79 -11.28
N THR A 47 -4.51 -7.63 -10.28
CA THR A 47 -5.27 -8.83 -9.95
C THR A 47 -6.75 -8.52 -9.68
N ARG A 48 -7.03 -7.40 -8.99
CA ARG A 48 -8.41 -6.96 -8.77
C ARG A 48 -9.08 -6.46 -10.04
N LEU A 49 -8.41 -5.59 -10.81
CA LEU A 49 -8.98 -4.99 -12.02
C LEU A 49 -9.18 -6.00 -13.16
N THR A 50 -8.48 -7.13 -13.13
CA THR A 50 -8.67 -8.26 -14.04
C THR A 50 -9.64 -9.32 -13.50
N GLU A 51 -10.35 -9.03 -12.41
CA GLU A 51 -11.30 -9.96 -11.75
C GLU A 51 -10.67 -11.30 -11.35
N SER A 52 -9.36 -11.34 -11.11
CA SER A 52 -8.59 -12.56 -10.93
C SER A 52 -8.47 -13.02 -9.47
N GLY A 53 -8.85 -12.19 -8.49
CA GLY A 53 -8.52 -12.38 -7.07
C GLY A 53 -9.34 -13.43 -6.31
N LEU A 54 -10.20 -14.21 -6.99
CA LEU A 54 -11.01 -15.30 -6.43
C LEU A 54 -10.80 -16.62 -7.17
N SER A 55 -9.82 -16.70 -8.07
CA SER A 55 -9.57 -17.89 -8.91
C SER A 55 -8.97 -19.07 -8.13
N ILE A 56 -8.30 -18.79 -6.99
CA ILE A 56 -7.69 -19.82 -6.13
C ILE A 56 -8.47 -19.90 -4.82
N VAL A 57 -9.37 -20.85 -4.75
CA VAL A 57 -10.33 -21.00 -3.63
C VAL A 57 -9.73 -21.60 -2.36
N GLU A 58 -8.56 -22.23 -2.46
CA GLU A 58 -7.91 -22.90 -1.33
C GLU A 58 -6.84 -22.04 -0.66
N TRP A 59 -6.74 -22.20 0.68
CA TRP A 59 -5.65 -21.64 1.46
C TRP A 59 -4.48 -22.63 1.55
N LYS A 60 -3.50 -22.44 0.67
CA LYS A 60 -2.26 -23.26 0.65
C LYS A 60 -1.03 -22.35 0.80
N PRO A 61 -0.68 -21.93 2.04
CA PRO A 61 0.40 -20.94 2.24
C PRO A 61 1.77 -21.47 1.83
N ILE A 62 2.05 -22.75 1.99
CA ILE A 62 3.34 -23.38 1.66
C ILE A 62 3.27 -24.08 0.31
N THR A 63 2.39 -25.06 0.16
CA THR A 63 2.32 -25.91 -1.05
C THR A 63 1.82 -25.17 -2.29
N GLY A 64 1.06 -24.07 -2.11
CA GLY A 64 0.58 -23.22 -3.21
C GLY A 64 1.67 -22.39 -3.92
N VAL A 65 2.96 -22.65 -3.67
CA VAL A 65 4.08 -22.13 -4.48
C VAL A 65 4.10 -22.78 -5.85
N ILE A 66 3.71 -24.06 -5.94
CA ILE A 66 3.66 -24.82 -7.19
C ILE A 66 2.26 -24.66 -7.78
N PRO A 67 2.12 -24.15 -9.03
CA PRO A 67 0.83 -24.10 -9.70
C PRO A 67 0.40 -25.51 -10.14
N PRO A 68 -0.85 -25.73 -10.60
CA PRO A 68 -1.25 -26.98 -11.23
C PRO A 68 -0.31 -27.36 -12.38
N LEU A 69 0.22 -28.60 -12.38
CA LEU A 69 1.21 -29.05 -13.37
C LEU A 69 0.61 -30.01 -14.41
N SER A 70 -0.40 -30.80 -14.03
CA SER A 70 -1.07 -31.75 -14.93
C SER A 70 -2.43 -31.23 -15.39
N ASP A 71 -2.94 -31.77 -16.50
CA ASP A 71 -4.29 -31.46 -16.99
C ASP A 71 -5.35 -31.84 -15.95
N LYS A 72 -5.11 -32.88 -15.16
CA LYS A 72 -6.00 -33.30 -14.06
C LYS A 72 -6.02 -32.22 -12.95
N ASP A 73 -4.87 -31.68 -12.55
CA ASP A 73 -4.79 -30.64 -11.52
C ASP A 73 -5.47 -29.35 -12.00
N TRP A 74 -5.31 -29.00 -13.29
CA TRP A 74 -5.98 -27.85 -13.88
C TRP A 74 -7.49 -28.04 -13.96
N ALA A 75 -7.96 -29.24 -14.34
CA ALA A 75 -9.38 -29.55 -14.34
C ALA A 75 -10.00 -29.44 -12.94
N GLN A 76 -9.34 -29.99 -11.92
CA GLN A 76 -9.80 -29.90 -10.55
C GLN A 76 -9.84 -28.44 -10.03
N ALA A 77 -8.79 -27.67 -10.26
CA ALA A 77 -8.75 -26.26 -9.85
C ALA A 77 -9.86 -25.44 -10.52
N PHE A 78 -10.17 -25.74 -11.79
CA PHE A 78 -11.26 -25.10 -12.52
C PHE A 78 -12.63 -25.54 -12.00
N GLU A 79 -12.83 -26.82 -11.71
CA GLU A 79 -14.06 -27.33 -11.10
C GLU A 79 -14.33 -26.67 -9.75
N ASP A 80 -13.31 -26.51 -8.89
CA ASP A 80 -13.41 -25.80 -7.62
C ASP A 80 -13.83 -24.34 -7.82
N TYR A 81 -13.25 -23.63 -8.80
CA TYR A 81 -13.61 -22.26 -9.14
C TYR A 81 -15.05 -22.14 -9.65
N GLN A 82 -15.54 -23.14 -10.40
CA GLN A 82 -16.91 -23.15 -10.91
C GLN A 82 -17.99 -23.23 -9.81
N GLN A 83 -17.61 -23.58 -8.58
CA GLN A 83 -18.55 -23.64 -7.45
C GLN A 83 -18.84 -22.27 -6.82
N ILE A 84 -17.97 -21.27 -7.00
CA ILE A 84 -18.13 -19.96 -6.35
C ILE A 84 -19.10 -19.03 -7.11
N PRO A 85 -19.70 -18.03 -6.41
CA PRO A 85 -20.64 -17.08 -7.03
C PRO A 85 -20.05 -16.31 -8.21
N GLN A 86 -18.77 -15.93 -8.16
CA GLN A 86 -18.12 -15.18 -9.23
C GLN A 86 -18.22 -15.91 -10.60
N TYR A 87 -17.92 -17.21 -10.62
CA TYR A 87 -18.07 -17.99 -11.86
C TYR A 87 -19.54 -18.07 -12.28
N LYS A 88 -20.43 -18.47 -11.36
CA LYS A 88 -21.85 -18.73 -11.67
C LYS A 88 -22.58 -17.50 -12.18
N GLU A 89 -22.27 -16.32 -11.65
CA GLU A 89 -23.00 -15.09 -11.92
C GLU A 89 -22.32 -14.21 -12.97
N LEU A 90 -20.96 -14.13 -12.98
CA LEU A 90 -20.24 -13.22 -13.87
C LEU A 90 -19.58 -13.91 -15.06
N PHE A 91 -19.12 -15.16 -14.89
CA PHE A 91 -18.30 -15.84 -15.90
C PHE A 91 -18.78 -17.25 -16.27
N PRO A 92 -20.10 -17.53 -16.38
CA PRO A 92 -20.61 -18.90 -16.60
C PRO A 92 -20.16 -19.52 -17.92
N GLN A 93 -19.63 -18.71 -18.85
CA GLN A 93 -19.12 -19.16 -20.16
C GLN A 93 -17.59 -19.21 -20.22
N MET A 94 -16.89 -18.97 -19.08
CA MET A 94 -15.42 -19.02 -19.07
C MET A 94 -14.95 -20.45 -19.31
N ASP A 95 -14.02 -20.60 -20.23
CA ASP A 95 -13.33 -21.85 -20.51
C ASP A 95 -12.06 -22.02 -19.65
N LEU A 96 -11.43 -23.19 -19.75
CA LEU A 96 -10.18 -23.48 -19.03
C LEU A 96 -9.06 -22.51 -19.37
N SER A 97 -9.03 -21.98 -20.60
CA SER A 97 -8.01 -21.02 -21.04
C SER A 97 -8.18 -19.67 -20.33
N GLY A 98 -9.40 -19.16 -20.25
CA GLY A 98 -9.75 -17.97 -19.49
C GLY A 98 -9.46 -18.13 -17.99
N PHE A 99 -9.79 -19.32 -17.43
CA PHE A 99 -9.46 -19.64 -16.04
C PHE A 99 -7.95 -19.63 -15.77
N LYS A 100 -7.13 -20.24 -16.64
CA LYS A 100 -5.66 -20.23 -16.51
C LYS A 100 -5.10 -18.81 -16.51
N TYR A 101 -5.69 -17.88 -17.27
CA TYR A 101 -5.29 -16.48 -17.28
C TYR A 101 -5.52 -15.78 -15.92
N ILE A 102 -6.73 -15.90 -15.36
CA ILE A 102 -7.03 -15.27 -14.05
C ILE A 102 -6.28 -15.98 -12.92
N TYR A 103 -6.09 -17.30 -13.00
CA TYR A 103 -5.29 -18.07 -12.07
C TYR A 103 -3.84 -17.60 -12.03
N ALA A 104 -3.23 -17.32 -13.19
CA ALA A 104 -1.84 -16.86 -13.29
C ALA A 104 -1.64 -15.50 -12.57
N TRP A 105 -2.59 -14.57 -12.67
CA TRP A 105 -2.56 -13.30 -11.95
C TRP A 105 -2.60 -13.49 -10.44
N GLU A 106 -3.53 -14.28 -9.94
CA GLU A 106 -3.67 -14.51 -8.50
C GLU A 106 -2.49 -15.34 -7.94
N TRP A 107 -2.07 -16.39 -8.66
CA TRP A 107 -0.90 -17.17 -8.28
C TRP A 107 0.38 -16.32 -8.25
N GLY A 108 0.59 -15.50 -9.26
CA GLY A 108 1.72 -14.56 -9.32
C GLY A 108 1.73 -13.58 -8.16
N HIS A 109 0.57 -13.00 -7.81
CA HIS A 109 0.41 -12.15 -6.64
C HIS A 109 0.75 -12.89 -5.34
N ARG A 110 0.20 -14.09 -5.14
CA ARG A 110 0.49 -14.93 -3.96
C ARG A 110 1.96 -15.38 -3.90
N LEU A 111 2.59 -15.67 -5.05
CA LEU A 111 4.01 -16.03 -5.13
C LEU A 111 4.91 -14.84 -4.75
N LEU A 112 4.63 -13.65 -5.30
CA LEU A 112 5.38 -12.44 -4.97
C LEU A 112 5.29 -12.12 -3.48
N ALA A 113 4.12 -12.32 -2.84
CA ALA A 113 3.96 -12.15 -1.39
C ALA A 113 4.91 -13.07 -0.59
N ARG A 114 5.02 -14.34 -0.99
CA ARG A 114 5.94 -15.30 -0.35
C ARG A 114 7.40 -14.89 -0.55
N LEU A 115 7.76 -14.46 -1.76
CA LEU A 115 9.11 -13.98 -2.07
C LEU A 115 9.48 -12.75 -1.22
N ILE A 116 8.56 -11.79 -1.05
CA ILE A 116 8.78 -10.64 -0.16
C ILE A 116 9.03 -11.10 1.27
N GLY A 117 8.23 -12.06 1.77
CA GLY A 117 8.44 -12.65 3.08
C GLY A 117 9.84 -13.25 3.25
N LEU A 118 10.32 -14.01 2.27
CA LEU A 118 11.67 -14.60 2.29
C LEU A 118 12.77 -13.53 2.18
N VAL A 119 12.61 -12.55 1.27
CA VAL A 119 13.56 -11.44 1.09
C VAL A 119 13.63 -10.55 2.34
N PHE A 120 12.57 -10.50 3.14
CA PHE A 120 12.61 -9.84 4.43
C PHE A 120 13.19 -10.73 5.51
N PHE A 121 12.70 -11.96 5.66
CA PHE A 121 13.01 -12.85 6.79
C PHE A 121 14.47 -13.33 6.78
N ILE A 122 14.97 -13.80 5.63
CA ILE A 122 16.31 -14.38 5.53
C ILE A 122 17.39 -13.35 5.91
N PRO A 123 17.43 -12.13 5.31
CA PRO A 123 18.42 -11.14 5.72
C PRO A 123 18.24 -10.67 7.16
N LEU A 124 16.99 -10.57 7.67
CA LEU A 124 16.75 -10.22 9.07
C LEU A 124 17.48 -11.20 10.00
N VAL A 125 17.31 -12.52 9.78
CA VAL A 125 17.99 -13.57 10.58
C VAL A 125 19.50 -13.47 10.42
N LEU A 126 20.01 -13.30 9.20
CA LEU A 126 21.46 -13.19 8.94
C LEU A 126 22.08 -11.97 9.61
N PHE A 127 21.44 -10.78 9.50
CA PHE A 127 21.91 -9.56 10.19
C PHE A 127 21.86 -9.71 11.69
N TRP A 128 20.82 -10.40 12.21
CA TRP A 128 20.68 -10.65 13.66
C TRP A 128 21.77 -11.58 14.18
N LEU A 129 21.95 -12.76 13.57
CA LEU A 129 22.94 -13.75 14.00
C LEU A 129 24.38 -13.23 13.91
N LYS A 130 24.65 -12.35 12.92
CA LYS A 130 25.97 -11.72 12.75
C LYS A 130 26.15 -10.42 13.57
N ASN A 131 25.20 -10.06 14.43
CA ASN A 131 25.21 -8.81 15.21
C ASN A 131 25.45 -7.53 14.37
N LEU A 132 24.91 -7.52 13.13
CA LEU A 132 25.06 -6.41 12.18
C LEU A 132 23.88 -5.41 12.23
N LEU A 133 22.86 -5.65 13.08
CA LEU A 133 21.74 -4.73 13.22
C LEU A 133 22.15 -3.51 14.04
N PRO A 134 21.95 -2.27 13.51
CA PRO A 134 22.22 -1.06 14.27
C PRO A 134 21.39 -0.98 15.56
N PRO A 135 21.87 -0.31 16.61
CA PRO A 135 21.14 -0.15 17.88
C PRO A 135 19.72 0.43 17.65
N GLY A 136 18.73 -0.14 18.35
CA GLY A 136 17.33 0.32 18.28
C GLY A 136 16.57 -0.02 16.99
N VAL A 137 17.18 -0.72 16.03
CA VAL A 137 16.52 -1.12 14.77
C VAL A 137 15.76 -2.45 14.92
N LYS A 138 16.29 -3.38 15.72
CA LYS A 138 15.71 -4.72 15.92
C LYS A 138 14.20 -4.73 16.25
N PRO A 139 13.68 -3.97 17.24
CA PRO A 139 12.24 -3.98 17.55
C PRO A 139 11.40 -3.46 16.38
N LYS A 140 11.90 -2.51 15.60
CA LYS A 140 11.22 -1.98 14.41
C LYS A 140 11.10 -3.03 13.30
N LEU A 141 12.16 -3.82 13.09
CA LEU A 141 12.16 -4.92 12.12
C LEU A 141 11.21 -6.05 12.55
N LEU A 142 11.16 -6.36 13.84
CA LEU A 142 10.20 -7.34 14.38
C LEU A 142 8.75 -6.87 14.22
N LEU A 143 8.48 -5.58 14.39
CA LEU A 143 7.17 -5.01 14.11
C LEU A 143 6.80 -5.14 12.63
N ILE A 144 7.73 -4.84 11.71
CA ILE A 144 7.51 -5.01 10.26
C ILE A 144 7.23 -6.49 9.93
N LEU A 145 7.98 -7.43 10.53
CA LEU A 145 7.74 -8.85 10.37
C LEU A 145 6.33 -9.26 10.85
N ALA A 146 5.93 -8.78 12.02
CA ALA A 146 4.59 -9.03 12.57
C ALA A 146 3.47 -8.48 11.68
N LEU A 147 3.65 -7.25 11.15
CA LEU A 147 2.72 -6.67 10.16
C LEU A 147 2.68 -7.51 8.87
N GLY A 148 3.82 -8.03 8.41
CA GLY A 148 3.88 -8.93 7.25
C GLY A 148 3.12 -10.24 7.47
N ALA A 149 3.25 -10.85 8.66
CA ALA A 149 2.47 -12.03 9.02
C ALA A 149 0.97 -11.73 9.10
N LEU A 150 0.59 -10.61 9.74
CA LEU A 150 -0.80 -10.13 9.79
C LEU A 150 -1.36 -9.90 8.38
N GLN A 151 -0.57 -9.32 7.47
CA GLN A 151 -0.95 -9.05 6.07
C GLN A 151 -1.36 -10.35 5.35
N GLY A 152 -0.63 -11.44 5.57
CA GLY A 152 -0.98 -12.76 5.01
C GLY A 152 -2.33 -13.27 5.53
N GLY A 153 -2.57 -13.20 6.84
CA GLY A 153 -3.84 -13.58 7.45
C GLY A 153 -5.01 -12.72 6.98
N VAL A 154 -4.81 -11.39 6.92
CA VAL A 154 -5.82 -10.44 6.41
C VAL A 154 -6.10 -10.66 4.93
N GLY A 155 -5.08 -11.01 4.12
CA GLY A 155 -5.27 -11.36 2.71
C GLY A 155 -6.19 -12.55 2.54
N TRP A 156 -6.01 -13.61 3.34
CA TRP A 156 -6.94 -14.74 3.33
C TRP A 156 -8.34 -14.38 3.82
N TRP A 157 -8.44 -13.65 4.91
CA TRP A 157 -9.73 -13.15 5.42
C TRP A 157 -10.47 -12.29 4.37
N MET A 158 -9.74 -11.53 3.56
CA MET A 158 -10.30 -10.78 2.43
C MET A 158 -10.85 -11.72 1.36
N VAL A 159 -10.04 -12.67 0.86
CA VAL A 159 -10.44 -13.61 -0.20
C VAL A 159 -11.64 -14.45 0.24
N SER A 160 -11.64 -14.97 1.48
CA SER A 160 -12.73 -15.78 2.01
C SER A 160 -14.11 -15.09 1.96
N SER A 161 -14.15 -13.74 1.93
CA SER A 161 -15.41 -13.00 1.83
C SER A 161 -16.10 -13.12 0.47
N GLY A 162 -15.34 -13.39 -0.60
CA GLY A 162 -15.87 -13.52 -1.96
C GLY A 162 -16.19 -14.96 -2.38
N LEU A 163 -15.86 -15.96 -1.56
CA LEU A 163 -15.99 -17.38 -1.98
C LEU A 163 -17.37 -17.98 -1.78
N VAL A 164 -18.25 -17.39 -0.96
CA VAL A 164 -19.51 -18.06 -0.55
C VAL A 164 -20.75 -17.29 -0.99
N HIS A 165 -20.83 -15.99 -0.77
CA HIS A 165 -22.06 -15.20 -0.95
C HIS A 165 -21.89 -13.95 -1.81
N ARG A 166 -20.70 -13.71 -2.35
CA ARG A 166 -20.38 -12.48 -3.10
C ARG A 166 -19.59 -12.83 -4.36
N THR A 167 -19.75 -12.02 -5.36
CA THR A 167 -18.96 -12.12 -6.62
C THR A 167 -17.62 -11.40 -6.52
N GLU A 168 -17.42 -10.60 -5.46
CA GLU A 168 -16.20 -9.83 -5.18
C GLU A 168 -15.85 -9.89 -3.69
N VAL A 169 -14.61 -9.56 -3.35
CA VAL A 169 -14.17 -9.43 -1.96
C VAL A 169 -14.87 -8.26 -1.27
N ALA A 170 -15.07 -8.35 0.04
CA ALA A 170 -15.67 -7.30 0.84
C ALA A 170 -14.77 -6.04 0.82
N GLN A 171 -15.35 -4.87 0.55
CA GLN A 171 -14.65 -3.60 0.36
C GLN A 171 -13.88 -3.16 1.62
N GLU A 172 -14.43 -3.38 2.80
CA GLU A 172 -13.78 -3.07 4.07
C GLU A 172 -12.54 -3.95 4.30
N ARG A 173 -12.60 -5.23 3.92
CA ARG A 173 -11.46 -6.15 4.04
C ARG A 173 -10.37 -5.80 3.03
N LEU A 174 -10.75 -5.39 1.82
CA LEU A 174 -9.83 -4.87 0.81
C LEU A 174 -9.12 -3.61 1.30
N ALA A 175 -9.84 -2.65 1.86
CA ALA A 175 -9.29 -1.41 2.38
C ALA A 175 -8.34 -1.66 3.56
N ILE A 176 -8.68 -2.60 4.47
CA ILE A 176 -7.82 -3.02 5.58
C ILE A 176 -6.55 -3.69 5.05
N HIS A 177 -6.66 -4.59 4.07
CA HIS A 177 -5.51 -5.24 3.45
C HIS A 177 -4.58 -4.21 2.79
N LEU A 178 -5.12 -3.25 2.05
CA LEU A 178 -4.35 -2.20 1.39
C LEU A 178 -3.64 -1.27 2.39
N ILE A 179 -4.32 -0.84 3.47
CA ILE A 179 -3.68 0.06 4.44
C ILE A 179 -2.58 -0.65 5.24
N ILE A 180 -2.70 -1.94 5.57
CA ILE A 180 -1.61 -2.68 6.21
C ILE A 180 -0.41 -2.78 5.28
N ALA A 181 -0.61 -3.05 3.98
CA ALA A 181 0.48 -3.04 2.99
C ALA A 181 1.16 -1.65 2.92
N ALA A 182 0.39 -0.57 2.91
CA ALA A 182 0.89 0.80 2.94
C ALA A 182 1.69 1.10 4.23
N LEU A 183 1.24 0.62 5.39
CA LEU A 183 1.96 0.76 6.66
C LEU A 183 3.28 -0.03 6.68
N ILE A 184 3.32 -1.24 6.12
CA ILE A 184 4.56 -2.02 5.94
C ILE A 184 5.54 -1.24 5.06
N PHE A 185 5.07 -0.73 3.92
CA PHE A 185 5.84 0.08 2.99
C PHE A 185 6.42 1.32 3.67
N ALA A 186 5.57 2.12 4.32
CA ALA A 186 5.98 3.32 5.04
C ALA A 186 6.97 3.00 6.18
N SER A 187 6.77 1.90 6.90
CA SER A 187 7.67 1.46 7.98
C SER A 187 9.06 1.10 7.47
N CYS A 188 9.15 0.40 6.33
CA CYS A 188 10.43 0.11 5.68
C CYS A 188 11.17 1.41 5.31
N ILE A 189 10.47 2.37 4.67
CA ILE A 189 11.03 3.67 4.29
C ILE A 189 11.43 4.48 5.52
N TRP A 190 10.60 4.48 6.56
CA TRP A 190 10.88 5.19 7.82
C TRP A 190 12.16 4.69 8.48
N VAL A 191 12.30 3.38 8.62
CA VAL A 191 13.50 2.77 9.22
C VAL A 191 14.71 3.01 8.34
N ALA A 192 14.62 2.75 7.04
CA ALA A 192 15.69 2.97 6.07
C ALA A 192 16.16 4.44 6.05
N GLY A 193 15.21 5.38 6.03
CA GLY A 193 15.50 6.82 6.06
C GLY A 193 16.24 7.28 7.31
N GLY A 194 16.11 6.55 8.42
CA GLY A 194 16.82 6.82 9.66
C GLY A 194 18.23 6.23 9.75
N LEU A 195 18.61 5.37 8.79
CA LEU A 195 19.93 4.73 8.74
C LEU A 195 20.92 5.46 7.80
N GLY A 196 20.50 6.57 7.21
CA GLY A 196 21.36 7.41 6.38
C GLY A 196 22.23 8.35 7.22
N SER A 197 23.20 9.01 6.56
CA SER A 197 23.97 10.10 7.17
C SER A 197 23.02 11.24 7.57
N VAL A 198 23.09 11.64 8.85
CA VAL A 198 22.39 12.82 9.35
C VAL A 198 23.05 14.04 8.74
N GLN A 199 22.32 14.74 7.87
CA GLN A 199 22.76 16.05 7.38
C GLN A 199 22.12 17.15 8.22
N PRO A 200 22.81 18.25 8.50
CA PRO A 200 22.24 19.35 9.24
C PRO A 200 20.97 19.84 8.53
N ILE A 201 19.91 19.99 9.29
CA ILE A 201 18.62 20.50 8.84
C ILE A 201 18.50 21.91 9.36
N ILE A 202 18.34 22.87 8.47
CA ILE A 202 18.18 24.27 8.79
C ILE A 202 16.69 24.58 8.80
N ILE A 203 16.17 24.94 9.97
CA ILE A 203 14.83 25.46 10.18
C ILE A 203 14.97 26.79 10.87
N HIS A 204 14.53 27.87 10.23
CA HIS A 204 14.64 29.22 10.77
C HIS A 204 13.57 29.47 11.84
N GLU A 205 12.29 29.19 11.51
CA GLU A 205 11.16 29.44 12.36
C GLU A 205 10.08 28.34 12.22
N HIS A 206 9.09 28.36 13.11
CA HIS A 206 7.87 27.52 13.03
C HIS A 206 8.08 25.99 13.01
N LYS A 207 9.14 25.50 13.65
CA LYS A 207 9.50 24.06 13.65
C LYS A 207 8.35 23.17 14.14
N SER A 208 7.62 23.57 15.18
CA SER A 208 6.47 22.81 15.70
C SER A 208 5.31 22.73 14.70
N ARG A 209 5.04 23.81 13.97
CA ARG A 209 4.02 23.88 12.93
C ARG A 209 4.38 22.99 11.74
N LEU A 210 5.61 23.07 11.24
CA LEU A 210 6.11 22.20 10.15
C LEU A 210 6.04 20.73 10.52
N ARG A 211 6.32 20.37 11.78
CA ARG A 211 6.16 19.00 12.29
C ARG A 211 4.71 18.55 12.29
N LEU A 212 3.80 19.39 12.81
CA LEU A 212 2.37 19.10 12.83
C LEU A 212 1.83 18.88 11.41
N GLU A 213 2.15 19.80 10.49
CA GLU A 213 1.73 19.68 9.08
C GLU A 213 2.23 18.37 8.45
N SER A 214 3.48 17.99 8.71
CA SER A 214 4.02 16.75 8.18
C SER A 214 3.35 15.50 8.75
N ILE A 215 2.98 15.52 10.04
CA ILE A 215 2.19 14.45 10.67
C ILE A 215 0.79 14.39 10.06
N LEU A 216 0.14 15.55 9.87
CA LEU A 216 -1.18 15.62 9.22
C LEU A 216 -1.11 15.10 7.79
N LEU A 217 -0.08 15.47 7.00
CA LEU A 217 0.15 14.89 5.68
C LEU A 217 0.22 13.37 5.73
N MET A 218 0.95 12.80 6.68
CA MET A 218 1.07 11.35 6.84
C MET A 218 -0.28 10.71 7.18
N VAL A 219 -1.00 11.25 8.16
CA VAL A 219 -2.30 10.72 8.61
C VAL A 219 -3.33 10.79 7.48
N PHE A 220 -3.44 11.96 6.81
CA PHE A 220 -4.41 12.13 5.73
C PHE A 220 -4.04 11.35 4.47
N THR A 221 -2.75 11.12 4.19
CA THR A 221 -2.33 10.22 3.11
C THR A 221 -2.74 8.77 3.42
N CYS A 222 -2.53 8.28 4.63
CA CYS A 222 -2.99 6.95 5.04
C CYS A 222 -4.52 6.83 4.98
N LEU A 223 -5.24 7.83 5.48
CA LEU A 223 -6.71 7.89 5.41
C LEU A 223 -7.19 7.87 3.95
N GLN A 224 -6.54 8.64 3.08
CA GLN A 224 -6.89 8.70 1.65
C GLN A 224 -6.65 7.36 0.94
N ILE A 225 -5.60 6.62 1.28
CA ILE A 225 -5.35 5.26 0.77
C ILE A 225 -6.44 4.31 1.24
N PHE A 226 -6.83 4.36 2.51
CA PHE A 226 -7.91 3.53 3.06
C PHE A 226 -9.25 3.81 2.35
N LEU A 227 -9.62 5.08 2.25
CA LEU A 227 -10.84 5.51 1.54
C LEU A 227 -10.81 5.13 0.06
N GLY A 228 -9.63 5.24 -0.60
CA GLY A 228 -9.43 4.78 -1.97
C GLY A 228 -9.64 3.27 -2.12
N GLY A 229 -9.25 2.48 -1.12
CA GLY A 229 -9.53 1.05 -1.04
C GLY A 229 -11.05 0.76 -0.98
N LEU A 230 -11.82 1.54 -0.21
CA LEU A 230 -13.29 1.43 -0.16
C LEU A 230 -13.92 1.85 -1.49
N VAL A 231 -13.48 2.99 -2.10
CA VAL A 231 -13.96 3.44 -3.42
C VAL A 231 -13.72 2.36 -4.48
N ALA A 232 -12.52 1.76 -4.48
CA ALA A 232 -12.20 0.67 -5.39
C ALA A 232 -13.05 -0.57 -5.12
N GLY A 233 -13.21 -0.98 -3.85
CA GLY A 233 -13.99 -2.15 -3.45
C GLY A 233 -15.48 -2.04 -3.81
N LEU A 234 -16.06 -0.86 -3.67
CA LEU A 234 -17.46 -0.57 -4.03
C LEU A 234 -17.66 -0.24 -5.51
N ARG A 235 -16.61 -0.16 -6.31
CA ARG A 235 -16.67 0.39 -7.69
C ARG A 235 -17.37 1.75 -7.73
N ALA A 236 -17.20 2.56 -6.69
CA ALA A 236 -17.97 3.78 -6.49
C ALA A 236 -17.76 4.83 -7.59
N GLY A 237 -16.62 4.81 -8.30
CA GLY A 237 -16.37 5.64 -9.46
C GLY A 237 -17.28 5.34 -10.66
N LEU A 238 -17.93 4.17 -10.70
CA LEU A 238 -18.85 3.77 -11.76
C LEU A 238 -20.28 4.23 -11.48
N VAL A 239 -20.60 4.51 -10.22
CA VAL A 239 -21.94 4.95 -9.82
C VAL A 239 -22.12 6.46 -10.10
N ASN A 240 -21.11 7.26 -9.74
CA ASN A 240 -21.11 8.72 -9.93
C ASN A 240 -19.77 9.14 -10.53
N ASN A 241 -19.69 9.27 -11.86
CA ASN A 241 -18.44 9.52 -12.59
C ASN A 241 -18.28 10.98 -13.08
N SER A 242 -19.00 11.93 -12.49
CA SER A 242 -18.86 13.35 -12.81
C SER A 242 -17.91 14.09 -11.88
N TRP A 243 -17.25 15.15 -12.38
CA TRP A 243 -16.37 16.04 -11.64
C TRP A 243 -16.41 17.46 -12.25
N PRO A 244 -16.35 18.54 -11.46
CA PRO A 244 -16.18 18.63 -9.99
C PRO A 244 -17.44 18.29 -9.19
N LEU A 245 -18.61 18.34 -9.79
CA LEU A 245 -19.88 18.05 -9.17
C LEU A 245 -20.12 16.52 -9.09
N ILE A 246 -21.02 16.12 -8.21
CA ILE A 246 -21.53 14.76 -8.10
C ILE A 246 -23.00 14.86 -8.56
N ASP A 247 -23.30 14.36 -9.76
CA ASP A 247 -24.64 14.43 -10.37
C ASP A 247 -25.26 15.84 -10.33
N GLY A 248 -24.45 16.84 -10.67
CA GLY A 248 -24.88 18.24 -10.76
C GLY A 248 -24.82 19.04 -9.46
N VAL A 249 -24.48 18.43 -8.31
CA VAL A 249 -24.36 19.10 -7.00
C VAL A 249 -22.98 18.93 -6.40
N PHE A 250 -22.53 19.94 -5.64
CA PHE A 250 -21.23 19.84 -4.94
C PHE A 250 -21.34 19.00 -3.66
N ILE A 251 -22.44 19.13 -2.92
CA ILE A 251 -22.74 18.34 -1.74
C ILE A 251 -24.06 17.60 -2.01
N PRO A 252 -24.04 16.26 -2.13
CA PRO A 252 -25.25 15.46 -2.26
C PRO A 252 -26.19 15.64 -1.05
N SER A 253 -27.48 15.35 -1.25
CA SER A 253 -28.47 15.50 -0.20
C SER A 253 -28.18 14.58 1.00
N SER A 254 -28.56 15.02 2.19
CA SER A 254 -28.45 14.22 3.41
C SER A 254 -29.18 12.87 3.27
N ALA A 255 -30.34 12.85 2.60
CA ALA A 255 -31.11 11.63 2.37
C ALA A 255 -30.35 10.59 1.53
N THR A 256 -29.57 11.02 0.53
CA THR A 256 -28.78 10.12 -0.30
C THR A 256 -27.45 9.70 0.37
N LEU A 257 -26.80 10.61 1.10
CA LEU A 257 -25.58 10.30 1.82
C LEU A 257 -25.80 9.32 2.97
N TRP A 258 -26.96 9.36 3.62
CA TRP A 258 -27.30 8.55 4.79
C TRP A 258 -28.46 7.61 4.51
N ALA A 259 -28.52 7.04 3.28
CA ALA A 259 -29.64 6.22 2.82
C ALA A 259 -29.72 4.84 3.47
N LEU A 260 -28.63 4.35 4.07
CA LEU A 260 -28.56 3.03 4.70
C LEU A 260 -28.70 3.16 6.23
N ASP A 261 -29.38 2.19 6.85
CA ASP A 261 -29.56 2.10 8.29
C ASP A 261 -28.85 0.85 8.84
N PRO A 262 -28.14 0.93 9.97
CA PRO A 262 -27.83 2.12 10.77
C PRO A 262 -26.87 3.09 10.05
N TRP A 263 -26.95 4.38 10.37
CA TRP A 263 -26.27 5.48 9.65
C TRP A 263 -24.77 5.25 9.37
N TRP A 264 -24.04 4.62 10.29
CA TRP A 264 -22.60 4.39 10.16
C TRP A 264 -22.24 3.39 9.03
N ILE A 265 -23.19 2.54 8.61
CA ILE A 265 -23.00 1.63 7.46
C ILE A 265 -22.68 2.41 6.18
N ASN A 266 -23.23 3.63 6.02
CA ASN A 266 -22.97 4.46 4.85
C ASN A 266 -21.48 4.79 4.66
N LEU A 267 -20.71 4.89 5.75
CA LEU A 267 -19.27 5.17 5.69
C LEU A 267 -18.46 4.03 5.04
N LEU A 268 -19.02 2.84 4.94
CA LEU A 268 -18.34 1.66 4.41
C LEU A 268 -19.06 1.04 3.18
N ASN A 269 -20.38 1.21 3.07
CA ASN A 269 -21.21 0.44 2.13
C ASN A 269 -21.99 1.30 1.14
N ASN A 270 -22.11 2.62 1.36
CA ASN A 270 -22.78 3.52 0.42
C ASN A 270 -21.74 4.08 -0.58
N PRO A 271 -21.77 3.68 -1.86
CA PRO A 271 -20.80 4.13 -2.86
C PRO A 271 -20.70 5.65 -2.98
N LEU A 272 -21.84 6.34 -2.92
CA LEU A 272 -21.91 7.80 -3.00
C LEU A 272 -21.20 8.45 -1.80
N THR A 273 -21.50 8.00 -0.58
CA THR A 273 -20.90 8.53 0.65
C THR A 273 -19.41 8.29 0.71
N VAL A 274 -18.98 7.08 0.40
CA VAL A 274 -17.54 6.71 0.38
C VAL A 274 -16.80 7.56 -0.65
N GLN A 275 -17.34 7.73 -1.86
CA GLN A 275 -16.73 8.55 -2.90
C GLN A 275 -16.72 10.04 -2.49
N PHE A 276 -17.79 10.56 -1.92
CA PHE A 276 -17.87 11.93 -1.43
C PHE A 276 -16.82 12.21 -0.36
N ILE A 277 -16.71 11.34 0.65
CA ILE A 277 -15.70 11.48 1.71
C ILE A 277 -14.28 11.40 1.13
N HIS A 278 -14.03 10.49 0.20
CA HIS A 278 -12.73 10.39 -0.47
C HIS A 278 -12.35 11.70 -1.18
N ARG A 279 -13.27 12.33 -1.90
CA ARG A 279 -13.04 13.62 -2.57
C ARG A 279 -12.82 14.76 -1.57
N MET A 280 -13.64 14.86 -0.51
CA MET A 280 -13.50 15.90 0.51
C MET A 280 -12.17 15.76 1.27
N THR A 281 -11.78 14.54 1.60
CA THR A 281 -10.48 14.26 2.23
C THR A 281 -9.32 14.63 1.31
N ALA A 282 -9.45 14.43 -0.02
CA ALA A 282 -8.42 14.85 -0.99
C ALA A 282 -8.26 16.38 -1.03
N TYR A 283 -9.36 17.16 -0.94
CA TYR A 283 -9.27 18.63 -0.86
C TYR A 283 -8.60 19.09 0.43
N VAL A 284 -8.90 18.45 1.57
CA VAL A 284 -8.23 18.75 2.85
C VAL A 284 -6.74 18.41 2.75
N LEU A 285 -6.38 17.24 2.20
CA LEU A 285 -4.98 16.85 2.01
C LEU A 285 -4.22 17.83 1.11
N PHE A 286 -4.86 18.31 0.04
CA PHE A 286 -4.30 19.35 -0.84
C PHE A 286 -4.01 20.64 -0.08
N LEU A 287 -4.95 21.14 0.75
CA LEU A 287 -4.76 22.34 1.54
C LEU A 287 -3.63 22.18 2.56
N ILE A 288 -3.53 21.03 3.23
CA ILE A 288 -2.42 20.73 4.15
C ILE A 288 -1.07 20.72 3.38
N ALA A 289 -1.05 20.15 2.17
CA ALA A 289 0.16 20.12 1.36
C ALA A 289 0.57 21.51 0.87
N LEU A 290 -0.39 22.36 0.54
CA LEU A 290 -0.14 23.75 0.12
C LEU A 290 0.41 24.57 1.29
N THR A 291 -0.18 24.48 2.49
CA THR A 291 0.33 25.18 3.68
C THR A 291 1.73 24.69 4.03
N HIS A 292 1.96 23.36 4.00
CA HIS A 292 3.28 22.79 4.24
C HIS A 292 4.33 23.23 3.22
N LEU A 293 3.96 23.37 1.93
CA LEU A 293 4.83 23.91 0.89
C LEU A 293 5.23 25.35 1.20
N ILE A 294 4.25 26.22 1.49
CA ILE A 294 4.46 27.64 1.78
C ILE A 294 5.37 27.81 3.01
N ASP A 295 5.03 27.14 4.10
CA ASP A 295 5.80 27.21 5.35
C ASP A 295 7.23 26.66 5.18
N SER A 296 7.37 25.53 4.48
CA SER A 296 8.71 25.00 4.18
C SER A 296 9.50 25.91 3.25
N PHE A 297 8.84 26.56 2.30
CA PHE A 297 9.52 27.48 1.37
C PHE A 297 10.07 28.71 2.09
N LEU A 298 9.34 29.26 3.06
CA LEU A 298 9.69 30.45 3.81
C LEU A 298 10.68 30.16 4.94
N ASN A 299 10.59 28.99 5.61
CA ASN A 299 11.25 28.76 6.88
C ASN A 299 12.30 27.64 6.84
N THR A 300 12.54 26.99 5.71
CA THR A 300 13.52 25.89 5.62
C THR A 300 14.43 26.01 4.41
N GLU A 301 15.54 25.27 4.44
CA GLU A 301 16.49 25.20 3.34
C GLU A 301 16.81 23.74 2.93
N GLY A 302 17.54 23.59 1.83
CA GLY A 302 18.14 22.33 1.40
C GLY A 302 17.12 21.22 1.15
N LYS A 303 17.29 20.09 1.86
CA LYS A 303 16.48 18.89 1.65
C LYS A 303 15.02 19.01 2.12
N LEU A 304 14.74 19.85 3.12
CA LEU A 304 13.36 20.06 3.61
C LEU A 304 12.55 20.85 2.59
N LYS A 305 13.08 21.96 2.09
CA LYS A 305 12.42 22.77 1.06
C LYS A 305 12.15 21.96 -0.20
N ARG A 306 13.16 21.23 -0.70
CA ARG A 306 13.00 20.33 -1.85
C ARG A 306 11.98 19.22 -1.58
N GLY A 307 11.99 18.66 -0.37
CA GLY A 307 11.05 17.62 0.04
C GLY A 307 9.61 18.11 -0.01
N ALA A 308 9.31 19.30 0.51
CA ALA A 308 7.98 19.91 0.46
C ALA A 308 7.50 20.13 -0.99
N ILE A 309 8.37 20.61 -1.88
CA ILE A 309 8.05 20.76 -3.31
C ILE A 309 7.72 19.39 -3.93
N ILE A 310 8.53 18.36 -3.66
CA ILE A 310 8.31 17.01 -4.18
C ILE A 310 6.96 16.45 -3.67
N VAL A 311 6.66 16.60 -2.37
CA VAL A 311 5.37 16.18 -1.80
C VAL A 311 4.21 16.85 -2.52
N PHE A 312 4.26 18.18 -2.67
CA PHE A 312 3.19 18.93 -3.31
C PHE A 312 2.98 18.53 -4.77
N LEU A 313 4.06 18.39 -5.54
CA LEU A 313 3.96 17.95 -6.95
C LEU A 313 3.37 16.54 -7.09
N HIS A 314 3.73 15.61 -6.20
CA HIS A 314 3.15 14.26 -6.22
C HIS A 314 1.66 14.28 -5.90
N ILE A 315 1.22 15.14 -4.97
CA ILE A 315 -0.22 15.30 -4.65
C ILE A 315 -0.97 15.90 -5.83
N ILE A 316 -0.40 16.87 -6.56
CA ILE A 316 -1.01 17.38 -7.80
C ILE A 316 -1.18 16.27 -8.84
N VAL A 317 -0.14 15.49 -9.10
CA VAL A 317 -0.22 14.35 -10.04
C VAL A 317 -1.26 13.34 -9.58
N GLN A 318 -1.32 13.05 -8.27
CA GLN A 318 -2.31 12.15 -7.68
C GLN A 318 -3.75 12.64 -7.91
N ILE A 319 -4.01 13.92 -7.74
CA ILE A 319 -5.34 14.53 -7.98
C ILE A 319 -5.70 14.41 -9.47
N ILE A 320 -4.78 14.77 -10.37
CA ILE A 320 -5.02 14.68 -11.82
C ILE A 320 -5.34 13.25 -12.23
N LEU A 321 -4.58 12.26 -11.76
CA LEU A 321 -4.83 10.85 -12.05
C LEU A 321 -6.17 10.37 -11.43
N GLY A 322 -6.53 10.85 -10.23
CA GLY A 322 -7.81 10.52 -9.60
C GLY A 322 -9.00 11.04 -10.40
N ILE A 323 -8.93 12.29 -10.87
CA ILE A 323 -9.95 12.89 -11.74
C ILE A 323 -10.00 12.12 -13.08
N ALA A 324 -8.86 11.87 -13.72
CA ALA A 324 -8.80 11.12 -14.97
C ALA A 324 -9.37 9.70 -14.83
N THR A 325 -9.02 8.99 -13.74
CA THR A 325 -9.58 7.66 -13.46
C THR A 325 -11.09 7.70 -13.30
N LEU A 326 -11.64 8.77 -12.73
CA LEU A 326 -13.06 8.92 -12.51
C LEU A 326 -13.84 9.22 -13.79
N ILE A 327 -13.40 10.23 -14.57
CA ILE A 327 -14.17 10.75 -15.72
C ILE A 327 -13.96 9.93 -17.01
N LEU A 328 -12.85 9.17 -17.10
CA LEU A 328 -12.53 8.36 -18.28
C LEU A 328 -12.94 6.88 -18.13
N VAL A 329 -13.62 6.55 -17.02
CA VAL A 329 -14.16 5.20 -16.81
C VAL A 329 -15.51 5.10 -17.52
N GLU A 330 -15.57 4.31 -18.61
CA GLU A 330 -16.80 4.01 -19.35
C GLU A 330 -17.09 2.50 -19.36
N PRO A 331 -18.36 2.10 -19.24
CA PRO A 331 -18.76 0.71 -19.48
C PRO A 331 -18.69 0.32 -20.98
N PRO A 332 -18.33 -0.90 -21.32
CA PRO A 332 -17.87 -1.99 -20.47
C PRO A 332 -16.40 -1.83 -20.06
N PHE A 333 -16.10 -2.11 -18.78
CA PHE A 333 -14.82 -1.87 -18.11
C PHE A 333 -13.62 -2.69 -18.61
N ASN A 334 -13.64 -3.18 -19.82
CA ASN A 334 -12.72 -4.16 -20.40
C ASN A 334 -11.55 -3.51 -21.18
N GLY A 335 -11.40 -2.20 -21.11
CA GLY A 335 -10.37 -1.47 -21.85
C GLY A 335 -9.06 -1.27 -21.09
N ALA A 336 -7.92 -1.60 -21.70
CA ALA A 336 -6.57 -1.38 -21.15
C ALA A 336 -6.31 0.05 -20.61
N PRO A 337 -6.82 1.15 -21.21
CA PRO A 337 -6.61 2.49 -20.72
C PRO A 337 -7.14 2.74 -19.30
N HIS A 338 -8.31 2.19 -18.96
CA HIS A 338 -8.91 2.36 -17.62
C HIS A 338 -8.10 1.65 -16.53
N ILE A 339 -7.64 0.43 -16.83
CA ILE A 339 -6.77 -0.34 -15.93
C ILE A 339 -5.48 0.43 -15.66
N LEU A 340 -4.86 0.99 -16.70
CA LEU A 340 -3.60 1.73 -16.56
C LEU A 340 -3.77 3.02 -15.73
N LEU A 341 -4.86 3.77 -15.90
CA LEU A 341 -5.15 4.97 -15.11
C LEU A 341 -5.38 4.63 -13.62
N ALA A 342 -6.17 3.59 -13.35
CA ALA A 342 -6.43 3.15 -11.99
C ALA A 342 -5.14 2.63 -11.31
N LEU A 343 -4.33 1.84 -12.01
CA LEU A 343 -3.02 1.39 -11.51
C LEU A 343 -2.04 2.55 -11.34
N GLY A 344 -2.05 3.53 -12.24
CA GLY A 344 -1.25 4.75 -12.14
C GLY A 344 -1.62 5.57 -10.91
N HIS A 345 -2.92 5.77 -10.67
CA HIS A 345 -3.44 6.46 -9.48
C HIS A 345 -3.02 5.74 -8.20
N GLN A 346 -3.12 4.41 -8.15
CA GLN A 346 -2.68 3.59 -7.02
C GLN A 346 -1.16 3.64 -6.82
N ALA A 347 -0.37 3.58 -7.88
CA ALA A 347 1.09 3.66 -7.82
C ALA A 347 1.57 5.03 -7.31
N VAL A 348 0.98 6.12 -7.81
CA VAL A 348 1.32 7.47 -7.36
C VAL A 348 0.88 7.70 -5.92
N ALA A 349 -0.23 7.10 -5.44
CA ALA A 349 -0.60 7.14 -4.02
C ALA A 349 0.49 6.56 -3.11
N MET A 350 1.11 5.44 -3.52
CA MET A 350 2.24 4.86 -2.79
C MET A 350 3.49 5.74 -2.89
N ALA A 351 3.74 6.41 -4.03
CA ALA A 351 4.82 7.37 -4.16
C ALA A 351 4.60 8.60 -3.26
N VAL A 352 3.38 9.14 -3.18
CA VAL A 352 3.00 10.19 -2.22
C VAL A 352 3.33 9.73 -0.79
N LEU A 353 2.92 8.52 -0.41
CA LEU A 353 3.21 7.98 0.92
C LEU A 353 4.73 7.90 1.18
N ALA A 354 5.52 7.50 0.19
CA ALA A 354 6.99 7.44 0.31
C ALA A 354 7.61 8.80 0.59
N VAL A 355 7.26 9.81 -0.22
CA VAL A 355 7.85 11.16 -0.09
C VAL A 355 7.37 11.87 1.17
N VAL A 356 6.11 11.68 1.57
CA VAL A 356 5.56 12.19 2.83
C VAL A 356 6.26 11.51 4.02
N THR A 357 6.45 10.17 3.98
CA THR A 357 7.18 9.43 5.02
C THR A 357 8.59 9.96 5.22
N LEU A 358 9.34 10.19 4.14
CA LEU A 358 10.71 10.74 4.21
C LEU A 358 10.72 12.18 4.72
N GLN A 359 9.77 13.03 4.31
CA GLN A 359 9.67 14.42 4.74
C GLN A 359 9.35 14.50 6.23
N THR A 360 8.33 13.76 6.69
CA THR A 360 7.93 13.67 8.10
C THR A 360 9.08 13.15 8.97
N ARG A 361 9.75 12.09 8.50
CA ARG A 361 10.90 11.52 9.20
C ARG A 361 12.01 12.57 9.42
N ARG A 362 12.35 13.35 8.38
CA ARG A 362 13.37 14.39 8.48
C ARG A 362 13.00 15.48 9.51
N LEU A 363 11.75 15.94 9.50
CA LEU A 363 11.25 16.97 10.41
C LEU A 363 11.18 16.49 11.87
N LEU A 364 10.88 15.21 12.11
CA LEU A 364 10.83 14.66 13.47
C LEU A 364 12.20 14.27 14.01
N SER A 365 13.22 14.14 13.15
CA SER A 365 14.60 13.87 13.56
C SER A 365 15.49 15.12 13.68
N SER A 366 14.95 16.32 13.38
CA SER A 366 15.61 17.62 13.45
C SER A 366 15.59 18.29 14.84
#